data_b83b1c7effd49f5d488d8f4e71671568
#
_entry.id   b83b1c7effd49f5d488d8f4e71671568
#
_cell.length_a   1.000
_cell.length_b   1.000
_cell.length_c   1.000
_cell.angle_alpha   90.00
_cell.angle_beta   90.00
_cell.angle_gamma   90.00
#
_symmetry.space_group_name_H-M   'P 1'
#
loop_
_entity.id
_entity.type
_entity.pdbx_description
1 polymer ?
#
loop_
_entity_poly.entity_id
_entity_poly.type
_entity_poly.pdbx_seq_one_letter_code
_entity_poly.pdbx_strand_id
1 'polypeptide(L)'
;MVTFGRVVIALRSMTVKLSLSAVIGVLILASVPFIGLTTAERDNAEGVMIDFGYWDVVWTPMSFEEGMNGNDALQKACDINGFQLVFTDDGRSQVWSVNEQIGLYGMQWNMYVLEAGSWKAAGDPEDFDACSCRLICWARASGEDAVVPGTDSTGFTYYGLSDKGFSARSGEKLRIVSLAPSVTEILASVGGAGLIVGTDLYSDHPKEIADRKRSGDISVVGGYTDPNYEWIIRLGPDIVFCDGGTGEHVNMANKLRKSGINCVVLYDATDIERLYDNIWIAASAIGAAENANSVITAARATINTITGIIGTQAVKRVFFSLSSDPSPWTSGSRTFASDLISKVSGSNVFDTQSSSWFMVSKEQIHSKQPQVIVIIYEGKEITTQAEYQAVLDRLDPLWKETPAFRNGDIYIFSGESANILSRPGPRLTEACELLAKILFREQFTDRDPLDIMPKYLGNDYRDYLRYQRVLP
;
A
#
# COMPACT_ATOMS: atom_id res chain seq x y z
N MET A 1 9.39 52.10 24.61
CA MET A 1 8.34 52.82 23.89
C MET A 1 8.76 52.85 22.44
N VAL A 2 8.41 51.87 21.64
CA VAL A 2 8.66 51.83 20.18
C VAL A 2 7.41 51.20 19.53
N THR A 3 6.82 51.95 18.63
CA THR A 3 5.54 51.78 17.98
C THR A 3 5.61 50.75 16.85
N PHE A 4 4.65 49.86 16.79
CA PHE A 4 4.42 48.92 15.67
C PHE A 4 3.85 49.65 14.45
N GLY A 5 4.55 49.59 13.30
CA GLY A 5 4.08 50.04 11.99
C GLY A 5 3.29 48.93 11.29
N ARG A 6 2.02 49.18 10.98
CA ARG A 6 1.18 48.35 10.12
C ARG A 6 1.58 48.55 8.67
N VAL A 7 1.92 47.45 7.98
CA VAL A 7 1.99 47.41 6.52
C VAL A 7 0.67 46.90 5.97
N VAL A 8 -0.06 47.75 5.28
CA VAL A 8 -1.27 47.42 4.52
C VAL A 8 -0.86 47.07 3.11
N ILE A 9 -1.02 45.80 2.70
CA ILE A 9 -0.86 45.42 1.31
C ILE A 9 -2.22 45.48 0.62
N ALA A 10 -2.35 46.36 -0.34
CA ALA A 10 -3.53 46.50 -1.19
C ALA A 10 -3.59 45.37 -2.24
N LEU A 11 -4.54 44.48 -2.13
CA LEU A 11 -4.90 43.53 -3.18
C LEU A 11 -5.73 44.27 -4.26
N ARG A 12 -5.14 44.51 -5.43
CA ARG A 12 -5.88 44.88 -6.64
C ARG A 12 -6.58 43.64 -7.20
N SER A 13 -7.90 43.68 -7.26
CA SER A 13 -8.75 42.68 -7.90
C SER A 13 -8.48 42.63 -9.41
N MET A 14 -7.89 41.55 -9.91
CA MET A 14 -8.05 41.12 -11.30
C MET A 14 -9.14 40.06 -11.37
N THR A 15 -10.30 40.44 -11.87
CA THR A 15 -11.39 39.56 -12.19
C THR A 15 -11.06 38.83 -13.50
N VAL A 16 -10.53 37.63 -13.43
CA VAL A 16 -10.44 36.75 -14.59
C VAL A 16 -11.74 35.94 -14.66
N LYS A 17 -12.56 36.22 -15.66
CA LYS A 17 -13.73 35.38 -16.00
C LYS A 17 -13.22 34.10 -16.64
N LEU A 18 -12.99 33.07 -15.83
CA LEU A 18 -12.84 31.71 -16.33
C LEU A 18 -14.23 31.16 -16.68
N SER A 19 -14.41 30.70 -17.92
CA SER A 19 -15.66 30.09 -18.36
C SER A 19 -15.88 28.77 -17.61
N LEU A 20 -17.13 28.47 -17.26
CA LEU A 20 -17.55 27.27 -16.53
C LEU A 20 -17.04 25.95 -17.18
N SER A 21 -16.78 25.98 -18.48
CA SER A 21 -16.22 24.85 -19.24
C SER A 21 -14.77 24.53 -18.90
N ALA A 22 -13.95 25.52 -18.50
CA ALA A 22 -12.55 25.31 -18.11
C ALA A 22 -12.42 24.71 -16.70
N VAL A 23 -13.35 25.05 -15.79
CA VAL A 23 -13.38 24.51 -14.43
C VAL A 23 -13.84 23.05 -14.42
N ILE A 24 -14.75 22.65 -15.32
CA ILE A 24 -15.21 21.27 -15.47
C ILE A 24 -14.11 20.40 -16.10
N GLY A 25 -13.31 20.92 -17.03
CA GLY A 25 -12.18 20.22 -17.63
C GLY A 25 -11.06 19.89 -16.64
N VAL A 26 -10.74 20.80 -15.74
CA VAL A 26 -9.69 20.59 -14.72
C VAL A 26 -10.15 19.65 -13.59
N LEU A 27 -11.47 19.62 -13.29
CA LEU A 27 -12.01 18.68 -12.29
C LEU A 27 -12.19 17.25 -12.82
N ILE A 28 -12.24 17.05 -14.13
CA ILE A 28 -12.36 15.71 -14.75
C ILE A 28 -10.97 15.07 -14.91
N LEU A 29 -9.88 15.85 -15.05
CA LEU A 29 -8.51 15.34 -15.14
C LEU A 29 -7.90 14.95 -13.79
N ALA A 30 -8.48 15.40 -12.66
CA ALA A 30 -8.02 15.06 -11.32
C ALA A 30 -8.71 13.81 -10.71
N SER A 31 -9.56 13.13 -11.47
CA SER A 31 -10.30 11.96 -11.00
C SER A 31 -10.41 10.86 -12.08
N VAL A 32 -9.30 10.49 -12.70
CA VAL A 32 -9.23 9.16 -13.30
C VAL A 32 -8.96 8.21 -12.14
N PRO A 33 -9.95 7.39 -11.71
CA PRO A 33 -9.65 6.35 -10.74
C PRO A 33 -8.62 5.44 -11.42
N PHE A 34 -7.51 5.16 -10.74
CA PHE A 34 -6.64 4.05 -11.09
C PHE A 34 -7.47 2.78 -10.88
N ILE A 35 -8.29 2.44 -11.86
CA ILE A 35 -9.03 1.18 -11.90
C ILE A 35 -7.94 0.14 -12.13
N GLY A 36 -7.60 -0.61 -11.08
CA GLY A 36 -6.76 -1.78 -11.24
C GLY A 36 -7.38 -2.64 -12.33
N LEU A 37 -6.64 -2.83 -13.44
CA LEU A 37 -7.10 -3.65 -14.56
C LEU A 37 -7.45 -5.04 -14.05
N THR A 38 -8.57 -5.60 -14.49
CA THR A 38 -8.88 -7.02 -14.25
C THR A 38 -7.82 -7.89 -14.92
N THR A 39 -7.67 -9.14 -14.50
CA THR A 39 -6.68 -10.07 -15.09
C THR A 39 -6.81 -10.15 -16.62
N ALA A 40 -8.03 -10.14 -17.15
CA ALA A 40 -8.29 -10.16 -18.60
C ALA A 40 -7.95 -8.84 -19.29
N GLU A 41 -8.06 -7.70 -18.59
CA GLU A 41 -7.64 -6.38 -19.09
C GLU A 41 -6.12 -6.25 -19.06
N ARG A 42 -5.45 -6.89 -18.10
CA ARG A 42 -3.99 -6.97 -18.00
C ARG A 42 -3.37 -7.74 -19.16
N ASP A 43 -3.96 -8.88 -19.54
CA ASP A 43 -3.48 -9.70 -20.67
C ASP A 43 -3.56 -8.98 -22.02
N ASN A 44 -4.39 -7.93 -22.11
CA ASN A 44 -4.57 -7.11 -23.30
C ASN A 44 -4.09 -5.66 -23.13
N ALA A 45 -3.39 -5.35 -22.05
CA ALA A 45 -2.91 -4.00 -21.79
C ALA A 45 -1.93 -3.55 -22.88
N GLU A 46 -2.14 -2.33 -23.36
CA GLU A 46 -1.26 -1.61 -24.27
C GLU A 46 -0.98 -0.23 -23.69
N GLY A 47 0.27 0.20 -23.67
CA GLY A 47 0.61 1.51 -23.13
C GLY A 47 2.07 1.66 -22.68
N VAL A 48 2.31 2.77 -22.00
CA VAL A 48 3.62 3.18 -21.49
C VAL A 48 3.65 3.16 -19.98
N MET A 49 4.67 2.55 -19.45
CA MET A 49 5.02 2.62 -18.04
C MET A 49 6.19 3.60 -17.87
N ILE A 50 6.06 4.55 -16.96
CA ILE A 50 7.12 5.46 -16.57
C ILE A 50 7.54 5.08 -15.17
N ASP A 51 8.81 4.78 -15.04
CA ASP A 51 9.40 4.26 -13.84
C ASP A 51 10.45 5.22 -13.31
N PHE A 52 10.08 5.96 -12.28
CA PHE A 52 10.93 6.95 -11.64
C PHE A 52 12.02 6.33 -10.75
N GLY A 53 12.04 5.01 -10.66
CA GLY A 53 12.86 4.30 -9.70
C GLY A 53 12.21 4.24 -8.32
N TYR A 54 12.69 3.28 -7.51
CA TYR A 54 12.24 3.16 -6.13
C TYR A 54 10.75 2.88 -5.96
N TRP A 55 10.16 2.15 -6.93
CA TRP A 55 8.75 1.73 -6.94
C TRP A 55 7.76 2.87 -7.17
N ASP A 56 8.23 4.00 -7.63
CA ASP A 56 7.38 5.08 -8.15
C ASP A 56 7.15 4.83 -9.65
N VAL A 57 6.08 4.12 -9.95
CA VAL A 57 5.73 3.69 -11.30
C VAL A 57 4.38 4.26 -11.70
N VAL A 58 4.34 4.91 -12.87
CA VAL A 58 3.10 5.41 -13.46
C VAL A 58 2.80 4.62 -14.72
N TRP A 59 1.69 3.90 -14.70
CA TRP A 59 1.15 3.20 -15.88
C TRP A 59 0.20 4.12 -16.63
N THR A 60 0.43 4.27 -17.95
CA THR A 60 -0.41 5.07 -18.84
C THR A 60 -0.99 4.16 -19.92
N PRO A 61 -2.23 3.68 -19.77
CA PRO A 61 -2.91 2.94 -20.82
C PRO A 61 -3.13 3.86 -22.03
N MET A 62 -2.64 3.45 -23.18
CA MET A 62 -2.78 4.19 -24.43
C MET A 62 -2.51 3.27 -25.62
N SER A 63 -3.14 3.55 -26.76
CA SER A 63 -2.81 2.88 -28.01
C SER A 63 -1.68 3.59 -28.75
N PHE A 64 -0.84 2.78 -29.38
CA PHE A 64 0.22 3.27 -30.24
C PHE A 64 -0.33 3.55 -31.64
N GLU A 65 0.16 4.59 -32.28
CA GLU A 65 -0.26 5.04 -33.62
C GLU A 65 0.81 4.70 -34.64
N GLU A 66 0.43 4.44 -35.87
CA GLU A 66 1.37 4.13 -36.97
C GLU A 66 2.39 5.29 -37.12
N GLY A 67 3.68 4.94 -37.10
CA GLY A 67 4.78 5.89 -37.17
C GLY A 67 5.19 6.52 -35.83
N MET A 68 4.56 6.12 -34.71
CA MET A 68 4.96 6.55 -33.38
C MET A 68 6.25 5.81 -32.96
N ASN A 69 7.27 6.55 -32.61
CA ASN A 69 8.51 5.99 -32.03
C ASN A 69 8.49 5.94 -30.51
N GLY A 70 9.55 5.41 -29.89
CA GLY A 70 9.63 5.27 -28.44
C GLY A 70 9.58 6.60 -27.68
N ASN A 71 10.19 7.67 -28.22
CA ASN A 71 10.17 9.00 -27.65
C ASN A 71 8.78 9.64 -27.77
N ASP A 72 8.08 9.43 -28.88
CA ASP A 72 6.71 9.92 -29.07
C ASP A 72 5.74 9.24 -28.12
N ALA A 73 5.94 7.95 -27.87
CA ALA A 73 5.14 7.19 -26.90
C ALA A 73 5.34 7.74 -25.47
N LEU A 74 6.61 8.05 -25.09
CA LEU A 74 6.89 8.69 -23.80
C LEU A 74 6.28 10.09 -23.71
N GLN A 75 6.41 10.91 -24.76
CA GLN A 75 5.83 12.25 -24.79
C GLN A 75 4.31 12.21 -24.58
N LYS A 76 3.63 11.35 -25.33
CA LYS A 76 2.18 11.17 -25.20
C LYS A 76 1.78 10.71 -23.79
N ALA A 77 2.54 9.79 -23.18
CA ALA A 77 2.31 9.36 -21.82
C ALA A 77 2.53 10.50 -20.81
N CYS A 78 3.56 11.30 -20.99
CA CYS A 78 3.82 12.49 -20.17
C CYS A 78 2.69 13.53 -20.31
N ASP A 79 2.22 13.79 -21.52
CA ASP A 79 1.12 14.74 -21.77
C ASP A 79 -0.18 14.30 -21.09
N ILE A 80 -0.50 13.00 -21.13
CA ILE A 80 -1.67 12.42 -20.44
C ILE A 80 -1.59 12.63 -18.92
N ASN A 81 -0.39 12.49 -18.34
CA ASN A 81 -0.19 12.61 -16.89
C ASN A 81 0.13 14.03 -16.42
N GLY A 82 0.30 14.98 -17.34
CA GLY A 82 0.72 16.35 -17.03
C GLY A 82 2.18 16.45 -16.57
N PHE A 83 3.04 15.52 -17.00
CA PHE A 83 4.46 15.51 -16.68
C PHE A 83 5.28 16.34 -17.68
N GLN A 84 6.26 17.05 -17.18
CA GLN A 84 7.23 17.73 -18.02
C GLN A 84 8.28 16.74 -18.53
N LEU A 85 8.49 16.67 -19.84
CA LEU A 85 9.55 15.88 -20.49
C LEU A 85 10.60 16.82 -21.06
N VAL A 86 11.87 16.54 -20.79
CA VAL A 86 13.01 17.32 -21.30
C VAL A 86 14.03 16.36 -21.91
N PHE A 87 14.47 16.64 -23.12
CA PHE A 87 15.55 15.95 -23.80
C PHE A 87 16.89 16.69 -23.66
N THR A 88 17.99 15.99 -23.83
CA THR A 88 19.36 16.58 -23.75
C THR A 88 19.68 17.52 -24.89
N ASP A 89 19.05 17.30 -26.03
CA ASP A 89 19.28 18.05 -27.29
C ASP A 89 18.00 18.18 -28.12
N ASP A 90 18.07 19.01 -29.15
CA ASP A 90 16.97 19.23 -30.09
C ASP A 90 16.66 18.00 -30.96
N GLY A 91 17.60 17.04 -31.07
CA GLY A 91 17.44 15.78 -31.79
C GLY A 91 16.69 14.71 -30.98
N ARG A 92 16.33 14.97 -29.72
CA ARG A 92 15.64 14.06 -28.81
C ARG A 92 16.38 12.72 -28.62
N SER A 93 17.72 12.74 -28.76
CA SER A 93 18.54 11.51 -28.70
C SER A 93 18.58 10.88 -27.33
N GLN A 94 18.35 11.67 -26.27
CA GLN A 94 18.34 11.15 -24.90
C GLN A 94 17.37 11.94 -24.01
N VAL A 95 16.58 11.23 -23.21
CA VAL A 95 15.74 11.84 -22.19
C VAL A 95 16.59 12.35 -21.04
N TRP A 96 16.49 13.65 -20.76
CA TRP A 96 17.17 14.31 -19.65
C TRP A 96 16.36 14.21 -18.35
N SER A 97 15.10 14.54 -18.40
CA SER A 97 14.22 14.43 -17.23
C SER A 97 12.78 14.13 -17.62
N VAL A 98 12.09 13.41 -16.73
CA VAL A 98 10.65 13.25 -16.73
C VAL A 98 10.14 13.76 -15.38
N ASN A 99 9.17 14.69 -15.39
CA ASN A 99 8.57 15.29 -14.20
C ASN A 99 9.63 15.78 -13.18
N GLU A 100 10.62 16.55 -13.67
CA GLU A 100 11.76 17.07 -12.90
C GLU A 100 12.74 16.01 -12.36
N GLN A 101 12.46 14.71 -12.54
CA GLN A 101 13.37 13.64 -12.18
C GLN A 101 14.46 13.49 -13.23
N ILE A 102 15.63 14.06 -12.96
CA ILE A 102 16.78 13.99 -13.85
C ILE A 102 17.58 12.71 -13.67
N GLY A 103 18.24 12.28 -14.75
CA GLY A 103 19.26 11.23 -14.70
C GLY A 103 20.51 11.74 -13.97
N LEU A 104 20.65 11.52 -12.67
CA LEU A 104 21.80 11.89 -11.86
C LEU A 104 22.56 10.67 -11.37
N TYR A 105 23.86 10.86 -11.09
CA TYR A 105 24.73 9.84 -10.49
C TYR A 105 24.86 8.53 -11.30
N GLY A 106 24.94 8.64 -12.64
CA GLY A 106 25.07 7.48 -13.52
C GLY A 106 23.73 6.80 -13.83
N MET A 107 22.61 7.32 -13.35
CA MET A 107 21.28 6.88 -13.79
C MET A 107 20.90 7.63 -15.07
N GLN A 108 20.37 6.90 -16.02
CA GLN A 108 19.84 7.43 -17.28
C GLN A 108 18.42 6.93 -17.48
N TRP A 109 17.65 7.66 -18.27
CA TRP A 109 16.36 7.17 -18.73
C TRP A 109 16.59 6.20 -19.90
N ASN A 110 16.19 4.94 -19.73
CA ASN A 110 16.32 3.91 -20.75
C ASN A 110 14.94 3.34 -21.08
N MET A 111 14.78 2.97 -22.34
CA MET A 111 13.57 2.32 -22.83
C MET A 111 13.69 0.80 -22.79
N TYR A 112 12.65 0.15 -22.34
CA TYR A 112 12.51 -1.31 -22.31
C TYR A 112 11.20 -1.70 -22.99
N VAL A 113 11.19 -2.88 -23.59
CA VAL A 113 10.01 -3.47 -24.23
C VAL A 113 9.74 -4.84 -23.64
N LEU A 114 8.48 -5.19 -23.52
CA LEU A 114 8.07 -6.50 -23.03
C LEU A 114 7.97 -7.47 -24.19
N GLU A 115 8.88 -8.45 -24.23
CA GLU A 115 8.90 -9.51 -25.24
C GLU A 115 8.87 -10.89 -24.59
N ALA A 116 7.91 -11.71 -24.99
CA ALA A 116 7.75 -13.08 -24.50
C ALA A 116 7.75 -13.19 -22.94
N GLY A 117 7.14 -12.20 -22.26
CA GLY A 117 7.04 -12.19 -20.80
C GLY A 117 8.28 -11.67 -20.07
N SER A 118 9.27 -11.15 -20.78
CA SER A 118 10.48 -10.57 -20.18
C SER A 118 10.74 -9.17 -20.72
N TRP A 119 11.20 -8.26 -19.86
CA TRP A 119 11.64 -6.93 -20.26
C TRP A 119 13.04 -7.00 -20.87
N LYS A 120 13.20 -6.35 -22.01
CA LYS A 120 14.48 -6.21 -22.70
C LYS A 120 14.75 -4.73 -22.94
N ALA A 121 16.02 -4.34 -22.80
CA ALA A 121 16.43 -3.01 -23.21
C ALA A 121 16.15 -2.87 -24.72
N ALA A 122 15.46 -1.81 -25.08
CA ALA A 122 15.23 -1.47 -26.48
C ALA A 122 16.49 -0.83 -27.08
N GLY A 123 16.55 -0.81 -28.41
CA GLY A 123 17.54 -0.02 -29.13
C GLY A 123 17.29 1.48 -28.99
N ASP A 124 17.74 2.26 -30.00
CA ASP A 124 17.49 3.69 -30.03
C ASP A 124 15.97 3.98 -30.06
N PRO A 125 15.43 4.75 -29.08
CA PRO A 125 14.01 5.07 -29.04
C PRO A 125 13.49 5.82 -30.27
N GLU A 126 14.35 6.57 -30.99
CA GLU A 126 13.95 7.30 -32.21
C GLU A 126 13.71 6.34 -33.38
N ASP A 127 14.45 5.25 -33.44
CA ASP A 127 14.34 4.24 -34.50
C ASP A 127 13.34 3.12 -34.13
N PHE A 128 12.78 3.14 -32.91
CA PHE A 128 11.90 2.10 -32.41
C PHE A 128 10.44 2.32 -32.81
N ASP A 129 9.86 1.37 -33.54
CA ASP A 129 8.42 1.37 -33.85
C ASP A 129 7.61 0.94 -32.64
N ALA A 130 6.89 1.87 -31.98
CA ALA A 130 6.07 1.59 -30.83
C ALA A 130 4.95 0.57 -31.11
N CYS A 131 4.46 0.51 -32.35
CA CYS A 131 3.41 -0.46 -32.74
C CYS A 131 3.95 -1.92 -32.82
N SER A 132 5.28 -2.11 -32.77
CA SER A 132 5.88 -3.45 -32.76
C SER A 132 5.72 -4.20 -31.44
N CYS A 133 5.32 -3.50 -30.38
CA CYS A 133 5.09 -4.08 -29.04
C CYS A 133 3.80 -3.53 -28.43
N ARG A 134 3.40 -4.11 -27.32
CA ARG A 134 2.20 -3.68 -26.57
C ARG A 134 2.54 -2.86 -25.33
N LEU A 135 3.70 -3.09 -24.77
CA LEU A 135 4.12 -2.46 -23.53
C LEU A 135 5.53 -1.88 -23.69
N ILE A 136 5.65 -0.59 -23.45
CA ILE A 136 6.91 0.15 -23.37
C ILE A 136 7.11 0.59 -21.94
N CYS A 137 8.30 0.43 -21.40
CA CYS A 137 8.70 1.00 -20.12
C CYS A 137 9.85 1.98 -20.32
N TRP A 138 9.70 3.18 -19.78
CA TRP A 138 10.79 4.11 -19.59
C TRP A 138 11.22 4.09 -18.14
N ALA A 139 12.41 3.55 -17.89
CA ALA A 139 12.93 3.40 -16.55
C ALA A 139 14.21 4.20 -16.34
N ARG A 140 14.30 4.82 -15.17
CA ARG A 140 15.50 5.48 -14.71
C ARG A 140 16.44 4.48 -14.07
N ALA A 141 17.51 4.10 -14.79
CA ALA A 141 18.38 3.01 -14.39
C ALA A 141 19.87 3.35 -14.52
N SER A 142 20.75 2.64 -13.82
CA SER A 142 22.20 2.83 -13.86
C SER A 142 22.88 1.65 -14.57
N GLY A 143 23.57 1.93 -15.69
CA GLY A 143 24.50 1.00 -16.36
C GLY A 143 23.91 -0.31 -16.85
N GLU A 144 24.76 -1.30 -17.08
CA GLU A 144 24.40 -2.64 -17.59
C GLU A 144 23.65 -3.50 -16.55
N ASP A 145 23.75 -3.14 -15.26
CA ASP A 145 23.02 -3.78 -14.15
C ASP A 145 21.69 -3.05 -13.85
N ALA A 146 21.13 -2.36 -14.82
CA ALA A 146 19.86 -1.67 -14.69
C ALA A 146 18.78 -2.62 -14.19
N VAL A 147 18.07 -2.22 -13.14
CA VAL A 147 16.90 -2.95 -12.68
C VAL A 147 15.87 -2.93 -13.80
N VAL A 148 15.68 -4.06 -14.44
CA VAL A 148 14.70 -4.25 -15.50
C VAL A 148 13.35 -4.46 -14.83
N PRO A 149 12.29 -3.78 -15.29
CA PRO A 149 10.95 -4.05 -14.78
C PRO A 149 10.62 -5.55 -14.89
N GLY A 150 10.17 -6.14 -13.78
CA GLY A 150 9.72 -7.53 -13.76
C GLY A 150 8.24 -7.65 -14.11
N THR A 151 7.82 -8.79 -14.67
CA THR A 151 6.41 -9.14 -14.84
C THR A 151 6.05 -10.28 -13.90
N ASP A 152 4.95 -10.13 -13.17
CA ASP A 152 4.35 -11.26 -12.49
C ASP A 152 3.55 -12.14 -13.46
N SER A 153 3.02 -13.27 -12.97
CA SER A 153 2.17 -14.19 -13.74
C SER A 153 0.85 -13.57 -14.22
N THR A 154 0.51 -12.36 -13.77
CA THR A 154 -0.70 -11.63 -14.16
C THR A 154 -0.41 -10.55 -15.21
N GLY A 155 0.85 -10.41 -15.66
CA GLY A 155 1.28 -9.39 -16.60
C GLY A 155 1.53 -8.02 -15.99
N PHE A 156 1.45 -7.89 -14.67
CA PHE A 156 1.82 -6.67 -13.96
C PHE A 156 3.31 -6.55 -13.81
N THR A 157 3.78 -5.37 -14.04
CA THR A 157 5.20 -5.05 -13.99
C THR A 157 5.53 -4.42 -12.65
N TYR A 158 6.47 -5.01 -11.96
CA TYR A 158 7.19 -4.38 -10.88
C TYR A 158 8.67 -4.69 -11.08
N TYR A 159 9.51 -4.04 -10.30
CA TYR A 159 10.94 -4.22 -10.44
C TYR A 159 11.34 -5.67 -10.21
N GLY A 160 11.71 -6.36 -11.27
CA GLY A 160 12.60 -7.49 -11.17
C GLY A 160 13.96 -6.99 -10.71
N LEU A 161 14.19 -6.95 -9.42
CA LEU A 161 15.54 -7.16 -8.96
C LEU A 161 15.95 -8.49 -9.58
N SER A 162 17.18 -8.59 -10.09
CA SER A 162 17.68 -9.85 -10.69
C SER A 162 17.21 -11.03 -9.83
N ASP A 163 16.98 -12.18 -10.40
CA ASP A 163 16.54 -13.41 -9.70
C ASP A 163 17.33 -13.73 -8.41
N LYS A 164 18.41 -13.03 -8.17
CA LYS A 164 19.29 -13.15 -7.02
C LYS A 164 19.03 -12.17 -5.89
N GLY A 165 18.19 -11.14 -6.09
CA GLY A 165 17.97 -10.07 -5.10
C GLY A 165 19.21 -9.20 -4.86
N PHE A 166 19.20 -8.43 -3.79
CA PHE A 166 20.35 -7.66 -3.33
C PHE A 166 21.41 -8.58 -2.73
N SER A 167 22.67 -8.26 -2.95
CA SER A 167 23.82 -9.01 -2.39
C SER A 167 24.28 -8.32 -1.11
N ALA A 168 24.72 -9.13 -0.12
CA ALA A 168 25.36 -8.63 1.08
C ALA A 168 26.73 -8.02 0.73
N ARG A 169 27.00 -6.82 1.26
CA ARG A 169 28.31 -6.13 1.08
C ARG A 169 29.48 -6.90 1.65
N SER A 170 29.24 -7.63 2.75
CA SER A 170 30.26 -8.46 3.40
C SER A 170 30.48 -9.82 2.75
N GLY A 171 29.67 -10.21 1.77
CA GLY A 171 29.63 -11.57 1.23
C GLY A 171 29.03 -12.61 2.18
N GLU A 172 28.54 -12.17 3.34
CA GLU A 172 27.82 -12.98 4.34
C GLU A 172 26.30 -12.91 4.12
N LYS A 173 25.53 -12.98 5.21
CA LYS A 173 24.07 -12.82 5.15
C LYS A 173 23.68 -11.35 4.93
N LEU A 174 22.65 -11.15 4.11
CA LEU A 174 22.04 -9.84 3.89
C LEU A 174 21.59 -9.21 5.22
N ARG A 175 21.88 -7.93 5.42
CA ARG A 175 21.51 -7.16 6.61
C ARG A 175 20.38 -6.20 6.28
N ILE A 176 19.21 -6.43 6.86
CA ILE A 176 17.98 -5.70 6.54
C ILE A 176 17.57 -4.82 7.71
N VAL A 177 17.17 -3.58 7.40
CA VAL A 177 16.41 -2.72 8.31
C VAL A 177 15.01 -2.54 7.74
N SER A 178 13.98 -2.73 8.58
CA SER A 178 12.57 -2.54 8.26
C SER A 178 11.99 -1.40 9.08
N LEU A 179 11.35 -0.42 8.46
CA LEU A 179 10.90 0.79 9.16
C LEU A 179 9.41 0.78 9.56
N ALA A 180 8.67 -0.30 9.24
CA ALA A 180 7.25 -0.38 9.58
C ALA A 180 6.85 -1.81 9.99
N PRO A 181 5.83 -1.96 10.86
CA PRO A 181 5.34 -3.27 11.27
C PRO A 181 4.83 -4.13 10.10
N SER A 182 4.05 -3.56 9.19
CA SER A 182 3.55 -4.24 7.98
C SER A 182 4.69 -4.75 7.10
N VAL A 183 5.71 -3.92 6.90
CA VAL A 183 6.91 -4.25 6.12
C VAL A 183 7.71 -5.38 6.79
N THR A 184 7.86 -5.34 8.12
CA THR A 184 8.50 -6.41 8.90
C THR A 184 7.76 -7.74 8.76
N GLU A 185 6.43 -7.73 8.82
CA GLU A 185 5.60 -8.91 8.64
C GLU A 185 5.69 -9.47 7.21
N ILE A 186 5.71 -8.61 6.19
CA ILE A 186 5.92 -9.01 4.79
C ILE A 186 7.27 -9.70 4.63
N LEU A 187 8.35 -9.07 5.09
CA LEU A 187 9.69 -9.67 5.01
C LEU A 187 9.77 -11.02 5.73
N ALA A 188 9.17 -11.11 6.92
CA ALA A 188 9.15 -12.35 7.68
C ALA A 188 8.39 -13.47 6.93
N SER A 189 7.26 -13.15 6.30
CA SER A 189 6.42 -14.12 5.59
C SER A 189 7.11 -14.73 4.37
N VAL A 190 8.07 -14.04 3.79
CA VAL A 190 8.86 -14.51 2.64
C VAL A 190 10.24 -15.06 3.03
N GLY A 191 10.44 -15.33 4.33
CA GLY A 191 11.68 -15.94 4.83
C GLY A 191 12.78 -14.97 5.23
N GLY A 192 12.50 -13.66 5.25
CA GLY A 192 13.47 -12.61 5.59
C GLY A 192 13.66 -12.35 7.08
N ALA A 193 12.90 -12.98 7.99
CA ALA A 193 12.94 -12.70 9.43
C ALA A 193 14.37 -12.76 10.00
N GLY A 194 15.13 -13.80 9.65
CA GLY A 194 16.50 -14.02 10.10
C GLY A 194 17.52 -13.01 9.56
N LEU A 195 17.16 -12.22 8.56
CA LEU A 195 18.00 -11.20 7.92
C LEU A 195 17.83 -9.81 8.55
N ILE A 196 16.76 -9.60 9.31
CA ILE A 196 16.46 -8.31 9.94
C ILE A 196 17.41 -8.05 11.10
N VAL A 197 18.14 -6.92 11.04
CA VAL A 197 19.07 -6.45 12.07
C VAL A 197 18.59 -5.19 12.78
N GLY A 198 17.60 -4.51 12.22
CA GLY A 198 16.97 -3.32 12.79
C GLY A 198 15.52 -3.18 12.36
N THR A 199 14.68 -2.66 13.27
CA THR A 199 13.27 -2.39 12.95
C THR A 199 12.73 -1.25 13.81
N ASP A 200 11.51 -0.79 13.48
CA ASP A 200 10.80 0.22 14.25
C ASP A 200 10.38 -0.29 15.65
N LEU A 201 9.93 0.64 16.48
CA LEU A 201 9.49 0.35 17.85
C LEU A 201 8.30 -0.63 17.90
N TYR A 202 7.41 -0.58 16.94
CA TYR A 202 6.11 -1.27 16.96
C TYR A 202 6.11 -2.62 16.26
N SER A 203 7.15 -2.97 15.51
CA SER A 203 7.31 -4.29 14.89
C SER A 203 7.49 -5.37 15.98
N ASP A 204 6.53 -6.27 16.08
CA ASP A 204 6.43 -7.30 17.13
C ASP A 204 5.98 -8.68 16.61
N HIS A 205 5.65 -8.76 15.31
CA HIS A 205 5.21 -9.99 14.67
C HIS A 205 6.14 -10.36 13.47
N PRO A 206 6.40 -11.66 13.24
CA PRO A 206 6.08 -12.81 14.11
C PRO A 206 6.80 -12.75 15.45
N LYS A 207 6.43 -13.63 16.39
CA LYS A 207 7.00 -13.67 17.76
C LYS A 207 8.54 -13.67 17.77
N GLU A 208 9.17 -14.27 16.76
CA GLU A 208 10.62 -14.26 16.58
C GLU A 208 11.18 -12.82 16.55
N ILE A 209 10.52 -11.89 15.89
CA ILE A 209 10.96 -10.47 15.83
C ILE A 209 10.91 -9.85 17.22
N ALA A 210 9.80 -10.04 17.96
CA ALA A 210 9.68 -9.54 19.33
C ALA A 210 10.73 -10.15 20.26
N ASP A 211 11.02 -11.44 20.15
CA ASP A 211 12.01 -12.14 20.96
C ASP A 211 13.42 -11.62 20.65
N ARG A 212 13.77 -11.46 19.38
CA ARG A 212 15.07 -10.94 18.94
C ARG A 212 15.27 -9.46 19.26
N LYS A 213 14.20 -8.64 19.27
CA LYS A 213 14.28 -7.26 19.82
C LYS A 213 14.59 -7.29 21.32
N ARG A 214 13.96 -8.19 22.06
CA ARG A 214 14.15 -8.31 23.51
C ARG A 214 15.55 -8.84 23.88
N SER A 215 16.12 -9.74 23.07
CA SER A 215 17.50 -10.22 23.24
C SER A 215 18.56 -9.21 22.80
N GLY A 216 18.18 -8.17 22.02
CA GLY A 216 19.11 -7.21 21.46
C GLY A 216 19.71 -7.61 20.10
N ASP A 217 19.26 -8.73 19.50
CA ASP A 217 19.70 -9.18 18.18
C ASP A 217 19.11 -8.32 17.05
N ILE A 218 18.00 -7.65 17.33
CA ILE A 218 17.39 -6.64 16.45
C ILE A 218 17.38 -5.31 17.19
N SER A 219 17.99 -4.29 16.60
CA SER A 219 18.00 -2.94 17.15
C SER A 219 16.73 -2.17 16.81
N VAL A 220 16.22 -1.37 17.75
CA VAL A 220 15.14 -0.41 17.48
C VAL A 220 15.75 0.85 16.86
N VAL A 221 15.30 1.23 15.65
CA VAL A 221 15.83 2.35 14.89
C VAL A 221 14.92 3.58 14.87
N GLY A 222 14.00 3.69 15.81
CA GLY A 222 13.02 4.77 15.95
C GLY A 222 11.58 4.28 15.94
N GLY A 223 10.64 5.20 15.94
CA GLY A 223 9.20 4.90 15.75
C GLY A 223 8.81 4.85 14.28
N TYR A 224 7.53 4.60 14.03
CA TYR A 224 6.98 4.55 12.67
C TYR A 224 7.05 5.91 11.95
N THR A 225 6.75 7.01 12.65
CA THR A 225 6.75 8.36 12.09
C THR A 225 8.07 9.11 12.28
N ASP A 226 8.99 8.56 13.05
CA ASP A 226 10.26 9.21 13.43
C ASP A 226 11.46 8.23 13.38
N PRO A 227 11.70 7.57 12.21
CA PRO A 227 12.84 6.68 12.07
C PRO A 227 14.17 7.47 12.22
N ASN A 228 15.12 6.87 12.94
CA ASN A 228 16.37 7.53 13.25
C ASN A 228 17.48 7.20 12.24
N TYR A 229 17.82 8.18 11.42
CA TYR A 229 18.82 8.06 10.36
C TYR A 229 20.18 7.58 10.86
N GLU A 230 20.69 8.16 11.95
CA GLU A 230 22.02 7.85 12.47
C GLU A 230 22.10 6.41 12.99
N TRP A 231 21.04 5.93 13.65
CA TRP A 231 20.95 4.54 14.09
C TRP A 231 20.89 3.57 12.91
N ILE A 232 20.13 3.90 11.86
CA ILE A 232 20.05 3.08 10.64
C ILE A 232 21.43 2.93 10.02
N ILE A 233 22.14 4.05 9.79
CA ILE A 233 23.49 4.01 9.19
C ILE A 233 24.47 3.22 10.06
N ARG A 234 24.43 3.39 11.38
CA ARG A 234 25.31 2.69 12.32
C ARG A 234 25.17 1.18 12.24
N LEU A 235 24.00 0.67 11.93
CA LEU A 235 23.77 -0.77 11.73
C LEU A 235 24.44 -1.32 10.48
N GLY A 236 24.85 -0.47 9.54
CA GLY A 236 25.44 -0.89 8.27
C GLY A 236 24.54 -1.83 7.48
N PRO A 237 23.27 -1.46 7.17
CA PRO A 237 22.38 -2.32 6.42
C PRO A 237 22.83 -2.41 4.96
N ASP A 238 22.59 -3.56 4.35
CA ASP A 238 22.71 -3.73 2.91
C ASP A 238 21.50 -3.14 2.17
N ILE A 239 20.32 -3.21 2.83
CA ILE A 239 19.06 -2.72 2.31
C ILE A 239 18.14 -2.24 3.44
N VAL A 240 17.41 -1.17 3.18
CA VAL A 240 16.37 -0.64 4.08
C VAL A 240 15.03 -0.69 3.38
N PHE A 241 14.04 -1.26 4.04
CA PHE A 241 12.66 -1.30 3.56
C PHE A 241 11.82 -0.24 4.26
N CYS A 242 11.11 0.53 3.47
CA CYS A 242 10.27 1.66 3.87
C CYS A 242 8.81 1.41 3.47
N ASP A 243 7.91 2.09 4.15
CA ASP A 243 6.47 2.14 3.82
C ASP A 243 6.18 3.38 2.98
N GLY A 244 5.60 3.20 1.80
CA GLY A 244 5.22 4.28 0.89
C GLY A 244 3.95 5.04 1.31
N GLY A 245 3.23 4.54 2.31
CA GLY A 245 2.05 5.22 2.87
C GLY A 245 2.38 6.44 3.73
N THR A 246 3.66 6.72 3.99
CA THR A 246 4.10 7.88 4.79
C THR A 246 5.25 8.63 4.13
N GLY A 247 5.11 9.96 4.05
CA GLY A 247 6.13 10.85 3.51
C GLY A 247 7.45 10.81 4.29
N GLU A 248 7.42 10.55 5.58
CA GLU A 248 8.59 10.41 6.44
C GLU A 248 9.50 9.26 5.98
N HIS A 249 8.91 8.12 5.60
CA HIS A 249 9.68 6.97 5.09
C HIS A 249 10.23 7.23 3.69
N VAL A 250 9.47 7.88 2.81
CA VAL A 250 9.94 8.27 1.47
C VAL A 250 11.12 9.25 1.60
N ASN A 251 11.01 10.24 2.48
CA ASN A 251 12.09 11.19 2.75
C ASN A 251 13.32 10.50 3.35
N MET A 252 13.11 9.56 4.27
CA MET A 252 14.18 8.75 4.87
C MET A 252 14.89 7.91 3.80
N ALA A 253 14.15 7.23 2.93
CA ALA A 253 14.70 6.46 1.82
C ALA A 253 15.58 7.33 0.92
N ASN A 254 15.09 8.52 0.53
CA ASN A 254 15.86 9.45 -0.30
C ASN A 254 17.15 9.94 0.39
N LYS A 255 17.10 10.15 1.71
CA LYS A 255 18.28 10.54 2.50
C LYS A 255 19.30 9.40 2.59
N LEU A 256 18.86 8.18 2.83
CA LEU A 256 19.72 6.99 2.92
C LEU A 256 20.37 6.66 1.56
N ARG A 257 19.64 6.78 0.46
CA ARG A 257 20.16 6.58 -0.91
C ARG A 257 21.30 7.54 -1.24
N LYS A 258 21.17 8.81 -0.84
CA LYS A 258 22.28 9.81 -0.98
C LYS A 258 23.54 9.38 -0.23
N SER A 259 23.42 8.51 0.77
CA SER A 259 24.52 7.93 1.52
C SER A 259 24.95 6.56 1.01
N GLY A 260 24.47 6.15 -0.17
CA GLY A 260 24.84 4.89 -0.83
C GLY A 260 24.20 3.65 -0.20
N ILE A 261 23.08 3.80 0.54
CA ILE A 261 22.33 2.67 1.11
C ILE A 261 21.16 2.34 0.18
N ASN A 262 21.02 1.06 -0.19
CA ASN A 262 19.87 0.62 -0.96
C ASN A 262 18.59 0.74 -0.12
N CYS A 263 17.55 1.30 -0.72
CA CYS A 263 16.25 1.43 -0.08
C CYS A 263 15.16 0.96 -1.02
N VAL A 264 14.26 0.13 -0.51
CA VAL A 264 13.01 -0.26 -1.18
C VAL A 264 11.87 0.41 -0.44
N VAL A 265 11.05 1.16 -1.17
CA VAL A 265 9.83 1.75 -0.65
C VAL A 265 8.67 0.90 -1.17
N LEU A 266 8.03 0.16 -0.28
CA LEU A 266 6.83 -0.60 -0.62
C LEU A 266 5.66 0.35 -0.83
N TYR A 267 4.74 0.00 -1.71
CA TYR A 267 3.56 0.83 -1.98
C TYR A 267 2.71 1.07 -0.74
N ASP A 268 2.05 2.22 -0.68
CA ASP A 268 0.86 2.36 0.15
C ASP A 268 -0.16 1.28 -0.26
N ALA A 269 -0.50 0.39 0.65
CA ALA A 269 -1.41 -0.70 0.38
C ALA A 269 -2.85 -0.19 0.33
N THR A 270 -3.25 0.38 -0.79
CA THR A 270 -4.60 0.90 -1.03
C THR A 270 -5.64 -0.21 -1.19
N ASP A 271 -5.21 -1.40 -1.53
CA ASP A 271 -6.04 -2.60 -1.72
C ASP A 271 -5.20 -3.89 -1.54
N ILE A 272 -5.87 -5.02 -1.59
CA ILE A 272 -5.25 -6.34 -1.38
C ILE A 272 -4.28 -6.71 -2.51
N GLU A 273 -4.57 -6.33 -3.75
CA GLU A 273 -3.67 -6.64 -4.88
C GLU A 273 -2.36 -5.85 -4.74
N ARG A 274 -2.44 -4.59 -4.29
CA ARG A 274 -1.25 -3.79 -4.00
C ARG A 274 -0.41 -4.37 -2.84
N LEU A 275 -1.07 -5.00 -1.86
CA LEU A 275 -0.35 -5.74 -0.83
C LEU A 275 0.37 -6.97 -1.42
N TYR A 276 -0.23 -7.68 -2.38
CA TYR A 276 0.45 -8.78 -3.07
C TYR A 276 1.65 -8.29 -3.87
N ASP A 277 1.56 -7.14 -4.52
CA ASP A 277 2.71 -6.49 -5.16
C ASP A 277 3.84 -6.25 -4.13
N ASN A 278 3.52 -5.73 -2.95
CA ASN A 278 4.50 -5.51 -1.87
C ASN A 278 5.18 -6.80 -1.40
N ILE A 279 4.44 -7.90 -1.30
CA ILE A 279 5.00 -9.22 -0.96
C ILE A 279 5.99 -9.68 -2.03
N TRP A 280 5.63 -9.52 -3.31
CA TRP A 280 6.52 -9.84 -4.43
C TRP A 280 7.79 -8.99 -4.42
N ILE A 281 7.65 -7.69 -4.24
CA ILE A 281 8.75 -6.74 -4.20
C ILE A 281 9.73 -7.10 -3.09
N ALA A 282 9.21 -7.32 -1.87
CA ALA A 282 10.04 -7.67 -0.73
C ALA A 282 10.77 -9.00 -0.93
N ALA A 283 10.06 -10.02 -1.43
CA ALA A 283 10.64 -11.34 -1.73
C ALA A 283 11.72 -11.26 -2.81
N SER A 284 11.44 -10.55 -3.91
CA SER A 284 12.43 -10.37 -4.99
C SER A 284 13.67 -9.64 -4.50
N ALA A 285 13.50 -8.62 -3.68
CA ALA A 285 14.62 -7.85 -3.13
C ALA A 285 15.57 -8.68 -2.25
N ILE A 286 15.08 -9.70 -1.59
CA ILE A 286 15.88 -10.59 -0.73
C ILE A 286 16.25 -11.92 -1.43
N GLY A 287 15.96 -12.07 -2.72
CA GLY A 287 16.24 -13.29 -3.48
C GLY A 287 15.33 -14.48 -3.13
N ALA A 288 14.13 -14.23 -2.66
CA ALA A 288 13.15 -15.24 -2.21
C ALA A 288 11.83 -15.19 -3.00
N ALA A 289 11.88 -14.84 -4.28
CA ALA A 289 10.69 -14.62 -5.12
C ALA A 289 9.73 -15.83 -5.14
N GLU A 290 10.23 -17.07 -5.09
CA GLU A 290 9.40 -18.27 -5.04
C GLU A 290 8.50 -18.31 -3.78
N ASN A 291 8.97 -17.75 -2.65
CA ASN A 291 8.20 -17.70 -1.43
C ASN A 291 6.97 -16.78 -1.56
N ALA A 292 7.10 -15.70 -2.35
CA ALA A 292 5.97 -14.80 -2.63
C ALA A 292 4.80 -15.54 -3.29
N ASN A 293 5.08 -16.40 -4.28
CA ASN A 293 4.04 -17.21 -4.93
C ASN A 293 3.28 -18.08 -3.93
N SER A 294 4.01 -18.72 -3.01
CA SER A 294 3.42 -19.57 -1.98
C SER A 294 2.52 -18.77 -1.04
N VAL A 295 3.00 -17.61 -0.54
CA VAL A 295 2.25 -16.72 0.36
C VAL A 295 0.99 -16.19 -0.31
N ILE A 296 1.11 -15.65 -1.53
CA ILE A 296 -0.01 -15.04 -2.26
C ILE A 296 -1.05 -16.08 -2.66
N THR A 297 -0.60 -17.26 -3.15
CA THR A 297 -1.50 -18.36 -3.53
C THR A 297 -2.30 -18.85 -2.31
N ALA A 298 -1.65 -19.02 -1.16
CA ALA A 298 -2.32 -19.42 0.08
C ALA A 298 -3.32 -18.35 0.53
N ALA A 299 -2.94 -17.07 0.48
CA ALA A 299 -3.82 -15.96 0.84
C ALA A 299 -5.06 -15.90 -0.06
N ARG A 300 -4.90 -15.95 -1.37
CA ARG A 300 -6.01 -15.97 -2.34
C ARG A 300 -6.93 -17.17 -2.10
N ALA A 301 -6.36 -18.35 -1.86
CA ALA A 301 -7.15 -19.56 -1.61
C ALA A 301 -7.95 -19.46 -0.30
N THR A 302 -7.39 -18.87 0.75
CA THR A 302 -8.09 -18.62 2.02
C THR A 302 -9.25 -17.64 1.81
N ILE A 303 -9.00 -16.49 1.16
CA ILE A 303 -10.05 -15.50 0.85
C ILE A 303 -11.16 -16.12 0.02
N ASN A 304 -10.83 -16.89 -1.04
CA ASN A 304 -11.83 -17.58 -1.86
C ASN A 304 -12.66 -18.59 -1.07
N THR A 305 -12.05 -19.28 -0.11
CA THR A 305 -12.78 -20.20 0.79
C THR A 305 -13.77 -19.41 1.65
N ILE A 306 -13.34 -18.31 2.27
CA ILE A 306 -14.18 -17.47 3.13
C ILE A 306 -15.33 -16.85 2.33
N THR A 307 -15.05 -16.27 1.17
CA THR A 307 -16.08 -15.66 0.30
C THR A 307 -17.05 -16.71 -0.24
N GLY A 308 -16.58 -17.90 -0.54
CA GLY A 308 -17.43 -19.05 -0.91
C GLY A 308 -18.39 -19.48 0.21
N ILE A 309 -17.98 -19.36 1.48
CA ILE A 309 -18.85 -19.62 2.64
C ILE A 309 -19.92 -18.53 2.77
N ILE A 310 -19.57 -17.27 2.60
CA ILE A 310 -20.51 -16.15 2.63
C ILE A 310 -21.59 -16.35 1.57
N GLY A 311 -21.19 -16.74 0.34
CA GLY A 311 -22.12 -16.87 -0.77
C GLY A 311 -22.77 -15.52 -1.14
N THR A 312 -24.01 -15.59 -1.66
CA THR A 312 -24.75 -14.37 -2.00
C THR A 312 -25.56 -13.89 -0.80
N GLN A 313 -25.15 -12.79 -0.21
CA GLN A 313 -25.79 -12.16 0.94
C GLN A 313 -26.12 -10.70 0.67
N ALA A 314 -27.04 -10.13 1.46
CA ALA A 314 -27.30 -8.71 1.45
C ALA A 314 -26.09 -7.94 2.02
N VAL A 315 -25.65 -6.93 1.29
CA VAL A 315 -24.52 -6.09 1.69
C VAL A 315 -24.80 -5.38 3.01
N LYS A 316 -23.89 -5.48 3.97
CA LYS A 316 -23.97 -4.77 5.26
C LYS A 316 -23.12 -3.52 5.24
N ARG A 317 -23.68 -2.40 5.74
CA ARG A 317 -22.98 -1.13 5.87
C ARG A 317 -22.10 -1.14 7.13
N VAL A 318 -20.80 -0.99 6.92
CA VAL A 318 -19.77 -1.08 7.95
C VAL A 318 -19.13 0.30 8.18
N PHE A 319 -19.07 0.72 9.43
CA PHE A 319 -18.22 1.82 9.86
C PHE A 319 -16.96 1.25 10.49
N PHE A 320 -15.80 1.59 9.92
CA PHE A 320 -14.48 1.18 10.40
C PHE A 320 -13.82 2.37 11.11
N SER A 321 -13.51 2.21 12.39
CA SER A 321 -12.99 3.28 13.24
C SER A 321 -11.64 2.93 13.83
N LEU A 322 -10.68 3.85 13.76
CA LEU A 322 -9.36 3.67 14.38
C LEU A 322 -9.32 4.04 15.88
N SER A 323 -10.46 4.50 16.44
CA SER A 323 -10.57 4.72 17.88
C SER A 323 -12.04 4.73 18.30
N SER A 324 -12.27 4.81 19.62
CA SER A 324 -13.62 5.02 20.20
C SER A 324 -13.94 6.50 20.46
N ASP A 325 -13.16 7.43 19.93
CA ASP A 325 -13.35 8.87 20.09
C ASP A 325 -14.60 9.36 19.34
N PRO A 326 -15.19 10.49 19.76
CA PRO A 326 -16.35 11.07 19.06
C PRO A 326 -16.06 11.47 17.61
N SER A 327 -14.81 11.78 17.29
CA SER A 327 -14.35 12.16 15.94
C SER A 327 -13.08 11.36 15.57
N PRO A 328 -13.24 10.06 15.28
CA PRO A 328 -12.12 9.19 15.01
C PRO A 328 -11.58 9.35 13.59
N TRP A 329 -10.39 8.80 13.36
CA TRP A 329 -9.94 8.48 12.03
C TRP A 329 -10.71 7.27 11.48
N THR A 330 -11.00 7.30 10.18
CA THR A 330 -11.70 6.22 9.46
C THR A 330 -11.09 6.02 8.07
N SER A 331 -11.43 4.88 7.47
CA SER A 331 -11.01 4.53 6.11
C SER A 331 -11.95 5.12 5.06
N GLY A 332 -11.37 5.71 4.00
CA GLY A 332 -12.07 6.01 2.75
C GLY A 332 -11.96 4.88 1.73
N SER A 333 -12.27 5.15 0.46
CA SER A 333 -12.28 4.15 -0.62
C SER A 333 -10.90 3.58 -0.97
N ARG A 334 -9.84 4.34 -0.71
CA ARG A 334 -8.46 4.00 -1.11
C ARG A 334 -7.65 3.48 0.07
N THR A 335 -8.18 2.44 0.75
CA THR A 335 -7.50 1.76 1.85
C THR A 335 -7.70 0.26 1.76
N PHE A 336 -6.71 -0.50 2.19
CA PHE A 336 -6.83 -1.95 2.30
C PHE A 336 -8.02 -2.35 3.20
N ALA A 337 -8.35 -1.56 4.23
CA ALA A 337 -9.47 -1.83 5.11
C ALA A 337 -10.82 -1.75 4.37
N SER A 338 -10.99 -0.76 3.48
CA SER A 338 -12.20 -0.63 2.66
C SER A 338 -12.30 -1.77 1.64
N ASP A 339 -11.20 -2.15 1.02
CA ASP A 339 -11.17 -3.28 0.08
C ASP A 339 -11.46 -4.60 0.81
N LEU A 340 -10.88 -4.81 1.99
CA LEU A 340 -11.12 -5.99 2.80
C LEU A 340 -12.60 -6.14 3.21
N ILE A 341 -13.24 -5.03 3.63
CA ILE A 341 -14.69 -5.00 3.91
C ILE A 341 -15.49 -5.38 2.66
N SER A 342 -15.10 -4.87 1.49
CA SER A 342 -15.76 -5.18 0.21
C SER A 342 -15.60 -6.67 -0.16
N LYS A 343 -14.42 -7.24 0.02
CA LYS A 343 -14.14 -8.67 -0.25
C LYS A 343 -15.06 -9.61 0.56
N VAL A 344 -15.44 -9.21 1.75
CA VAL A 344 -16.38 -9.98 2.58
C VAL A 344 -17.83 -9.51 2.47
N SER A 345 -18.24 -8.95 1.32
CA SER A 345 -19.61 -8.51 1.06
C SER A 345 -20.13 -7.44 2.03
N GLY A 346 -19.23 -6.65 2.62
CA GLY A 346 -19.55 -5.43 3.34
C GLY A 346 -19.47 -4.21 2.42
N SER A 347 -19.97 -3.07 2.87
CA SER A 347 -19.78 -1.76 2.25
C SER A 347 -19.29 -0.78 3.31
N ASN A 348 -18.12 -0.22 3.12
CA ASN A 348 -17.64 0.86 3.97
C ASN A 348 -18.57 2.07 3.79
N VAL A 349 -19.12 2.60 4.88
CA VAL A 349 -20.06 3.73 4.81
C VAL A 349 -19.42 5.02 4.28
N PHE A 350 -18.09 5.05 4.17
CA PHE A 350 -17.30 6.16 3.65
C PHE A 350 -16.54 5.81 2.36
N ASP A 351 -16.94 4.78 1.63
CA ASP A 351 -16.33 4.33 0.36
C ASP A 351 -16.41 5.36 -0.78
N THR A 352 -17.27 6.37 -0.64
CA THR A 352 -17.36 7.49 -1.60
C THR A 352 -16.33 8.62 -1.34
N GLN A 353 -15.59 8.55 -0.23
CA GLN A 353 -14.53 9.50 0.07
C GLN A 353 -13.24 9.06 -0.59
N SER A 354 -12.67 9.93 -1.43
CA SER A 354 -11.42 9.66 -2.17
C SER A 354 -10.16 9.71 -1.29
N SER A 355 -10.24 10.34 -0.12
CA SER A 355 -9.14 10.33 0.86
C SER A 355 -8.95 8.92 1.42
N SER A 356 -7.70 8.48 1.57
CA SER A 356 -7.41 7.17 2.15
C SER A 356 -7.85 7.14 3.63
N TRP A 357 -7.24 7.96 4.45
CA TRP A 357 -7.58 8.08 5.87
C TRP A 357 -7.96 9.52 6.20
N PHE A 358 -8.99 9.72 7.00
CA PHE A 358 -9.46 11.05 7.38
C PHE A 358 -10.24 11.01 8.70
N MET A 359 -10.34 12.18 9.34
CA MET A 359 -11.17 12.32 10.53
C MET A 359 -12.65 12.54 10.15
N VAL A 360 -13.54 11.90 10.87
CA VAL A 360 -14.98 11.98 10.65
C VAL A 360 -15.69 12.45 11.93
N SER A 361 -16.70 13.32 11.79
CA SER A 361 -17.47 13.76 12.94
C SER A 361 -18.55 12.75 13.34
N LYS A 362 -18.98 12.79 14.58
CA LYS A 362 -20.07 11.94 15.10
C LYS A 362 -21.38 12.14 14.34
N GLU A 363 -21.67 13.36 13.85
CA GLU A 363 -22.84 13.66 13.03
C GLU A 363 -22.77 12.97 11.67
N GLN A 364 -21.59 12.94 11.07
CA GLN A 364 -21.36 12.20 9.82
C GLN A 364 -21.55 10.70 10.03
N ILE A 365 -20.99 10.13 11.12
CA ILE A 365 -21.18 8.71 11.46
C ILE A 365 -22.68 8.40 11.64
N HIS A 366 -23.38 9.22 12.42
CA HIS A 366 -24.81 9.04 12.63
C HIS A 366 -25.60 9.12 11.31
N SER A 367 -25.29 10.09 10.42
CA SER A 367 -25.99 10.26 9.15
C SER A 367 -25.82 9.05 8.21
N LYS A 368 -24.71 8.33 8.30
CA LYS A 368 -24.42 7.13 7.50
C LYS A 368 -25.18 5.89 7.98
N GLN A 369 -25.75 5.91 9.19
CA GLN A 369 -26.56 4.81 9.74
C GLN A 369 -25.89 3.42 9.55
N PRO A 370 -24.66 3.19 10.06
CA PRO A 370 -23.96 1.91 9.92
C PRO A 370 -24.75 0.78 10.58
N GLN A 371 -24.71 -0.40 9.97
CA GLN A 371 -25.32 -1.63 10.49
C GLN A 371 -24.35 -2.41 11.38
N VAL A 372 -23.05 -2.24 11.11
CA VAL A 372 -21.96 -2.82 11.91
C VAL A 372 -20.92 -1.74 12.16
N ILE A 373 -20.39 -1.69 13.37
CA ILE A 373 -19.27 -0.83 13.75
C ILE A 373 -18.10 -1.70 14.18
N VAL A 374 -16.95 -1.48 13.55
CA VAL A 374 -15.66 -2.10 13.88
C VAL A 374 -14.78 -1.02 14.49
N ILE A 375 -14.32 -1.22 15.72
CA ILE A 375 -13.46 -0.28 16.45
C ILE A 375 -12.11 -0.92 16.67
N ILE A 376 -11.06 -0.28 16.17
CA ILE A 376 -9.67 -0.57 16.52
C ILE A 376 -9.37 0.19 17.81
N TYR A 377 -9.06 -0.54 18.87
CA TYR A 377 -8.85 0.04 20.19
C TYR A 377 -7.40 -0.02 20.59
N GLU A 378 -6.73 1.13 20.61
CA GLU A 378 -5.30 1.26 20.94
C GLU A 378 -5.02 1.27 22.45
N GLY A 379 -6.04 1.19 23.28
CA GLY A 379 -5.91 1.16 24.72
C GLY A 379 -5.43 -0.19 25.26
N LYS A 380 -5.60 -0.40 26.57
CA LYS A 380 -5.38 -1.70 27.19
C LYS A 380 -6.25 -2.77 26.49
N GLU A 381 -5.68 -3.96 26.30
CA GLU A 381 -6.39 -5.11 25.76
C GLU A 381 -7.72 -5.35 26.52
N ILE A 382 -8.79 -5.55 25.76
CA ILE A 382 -10.13 -5.84 26.29
C ILE A 382 -10.28 -7.37 26.36
N THR A 383 -10.34 -7.87 27.58
CA THR A 383 -10.41 -9.31 27.86
C THR A 383 -11.70 -9.73 28.57
N THR A 384 -12.52 -8.77 29.00
CA THR A 384 -13.73 -9.04 29.76
C THR A 384 -14.94 -8.29 29.20
N GLN A 385 -16.14 -8.85 29.42
CA GLN A 385 -17.41 -8.21 29.08
C GLN A 385 -17.58 -6.84 29.79
N ALA A 386 -17.05 -6.69 31.00
CA ALA A 386 -17.12 -5.43 31.76
C ALA A 386 -16.26 -4.33 31.10
N GLU A 387 -15.06 -4.66 30.64
CA GLU A 387 -14.19 -3.73 29.90
C GLU A 387 -14.82 -3.34 28.56
N TYR A 388 -15.38 -4.30 27.82
CA TYR A 388 -16.13 -4.02 26.60
C TYR A 388 -17.30 -3.07 26.86
N GLN A 389 -18.12 -3.34 27.88
CA GLN A 389 -19.24 -2.49 28.24
C GLN A 389 -18.77 -1.08 28.63
N ALA A 390 -17.67 -0.95 29.35
CA ALA A 390 -17.10 0.35 29.73
C ALA A 390 -16.65 1.18 28.52
N VAL A 391 -16.26 0.58 27.40
CA VAL A 391 -16.01 1.30 26.15
C VAL A 391 -17.34 1.76 25.53
N LEU A 392 -18.33 0.86 25.43
CA LEU A 392 -19.65 1.21 24.89
C LEU A 392 -20.33 2.34 25.66
N ASP A 393 -20.21 2.35 26.99
CA ASP A 393 -20.81 3.38 27.84
C ASP A 393 -20.23 4.77 27.56
N ARG A 394 -18.97 4.85 27.14
CA ARG A 394 -18.26 6.09 26.81
C ARG A 394 -18.47 6.56 25.37
N LEU A 395 -19.04 5.73 24.47
CA LEU A 395 -19.34 6.16 23.10
C LEU A 395 -20.29 7.36 23.10
N ASP A 396 -20.07 8.24 22.12
CA ASP A 396 -20.93 9.42 21.95
C ASP A 396 -22.41 9.02 21.79
N PRO A 397 -23.36 9.78 22.33
CA PRO A 397 -24.79 9.50 22.21
C PRO A 397 -25.27 9.30 20.77
N LEU A 398 -24.71 10.04 19.78
CA LEU A 398 -25.10 9.87 18.37
C LEU A 398 -24.68 8.49 17.80
N TRP A 399 -23.58 7.92 18.28
CA TRP A 399 -23.22 6.54 17.90
C TRP A 399 -24.24 5.53 18.42
N LYS A 400 -24.81 5.81 19.61
CA LYS A 400 -25.82 4.94 20.25
C LYS A 400 -27.18 4.98 19.53
N GLU A 401 -27.38 5.97 18.68
CA GLU A 401 -28.58 6.07 17.83
C GLU A 401 -28.47 5.33 16.49
N THR A 402 -27.32 4.71 16.20
CA THR A 402 -27.11 3.94 14.96
C THR A 402 -27.77 2.56 15.01
N PRO A 403 -28.11 1.95 13.86
CA PRO A 403 -28.58 0.56 13.80
C PRO A 403 -27.59 -0.41 14.44
N ALA A 404 -26.29 -0.22 14.23
CA ALA A 404 -25.25 -1.04 14.82
C ALA A 404 -25.33 -1.13 16.35
N PHE A 405 -25.53 0.02 17.01
CA PHE A 405 -25.64 0.03 18.46
C PHE A 405 -26.95 -0.63 18.94
N ARG A 406 -28.08 -0.28 18.30
CA ARG A 406 -29.40 -0.84 18.66
C ARG A 406 -29.45 -2.37 18.53
N ASN A 407 -28.75 -2.94 17.54
CA ASN A 407 -28.69 -4.37 17.31
C ASN A 407 -27.54 -5.05 18.07
N GLY A 408 -26.70 -4.28 18.75
CA GLY A 408 -25.51 -4.80 19.42
C GLY A 408 -24.40 -5.23 18.47
N ASP A 409 -24.36 -4.72 17.23
CA ASP A 409 -23.36 -5.08 16.20
C ASP A 409 -22.18 -4.11 16.23
N ILE A 410 -21.60 -3.95 17.42
CA ILE A 410 -20.35 -3.23 17.65
C ILE A 410 -19.29 -4.24 18.06
N TYR A 411 -18.18 -4.22 17.34
CA TYR A 411 -17.05 -5.12 17.56
C TYR A 411 -15.81 -4.30 17.88
N ILE A 412 -15.12 -4.69 18.94
CA ILE A 412 -13.91 -4.00 19.41
C ILE A 412 -12.73 -4.95 19.28
N PHE A 413 -11.72 -4.51 18.54
CA PHE A 413 -10.47 -5.23 18.34
C PHE A 413 -9.36 -4.51 19.11
N SER A 414 -8.63 -5.24 19.95
CA SER A 414 -7.54 -4.71 20.78
C SER A 414 -6.32 -5.64 20.72
N GLY A 415 -5.14 -5.18 21.15
CA GLY A 415 -3.92 -5.98 21.11
C GLY A 415 -3.63 -6.52 19.71
N GLU A 416 -3.29 -7.80 19.58
CA GLU A 416 -2.95 -8.44 18.29
C GLU A 416 -4.10 -8.40 17.27
N SER A 417 -5.34 -8.53 17.70
CA SER A 417 -6.49 -8.45 16.78
C SER A 417 -6.65 -7.05 16.18
N ALA A 418 -6.28 -6.00 16.88
CA ALA A 418 -6.21 -4.65 16.33
C ALA A 418 -5.12 -4.52 15.26
N ASN A 419 -3.97 -5.15 15.51
CA ASN A 419 -2.84 -5.12 14.59
C ASN A 419 -3.17 -5.72 13.22
N ILE A 420 -3.88 -6.84 13.16
CA ILE A 420 -4.24 -7.47 11.86
C ILE A 420 -5.22 -6.67 11.02
N LEU A 421 -6.00 -5.80 11.65
CA LEU A 421 -6.96 -4.91 10.98
C LEU A 421 -6.38 -3.54 10.62
N SER A 422 -5.28 -3.14 11.27
CA SER A 422 -4.64 -1.83 11.05
C SER A 422 -3.35 -1.92 10.24
N ARG A 423 -2.74 -3.11 10.11
CA ARG A 423 -1.48 -3.31 9.40
C ARG A 423 -1.73 -4.03 8.08
N PRO A 424 -1.48 -3.40 6.92
CA PRO A 424 -1.59 -4.06 5.62
C PRO A 424 -0.43 -5.06 5.44
N GLY A 425 -0.65 -6.28 5.90
CA GLY A 425 0.36 -7.34 5.93
C GLY A 425 -0.20 -8.73 5.57
N PRO A 426 0.65 -9.76 5.57
CA PRO A 426 0.26 -11.13 5.18
C PRO A 426 -0.88 -11.72 6.02
N ARG A 427 -1.10 -11.18 7.22
CA ARG A 427 -2.21 -11.58 8.12
C ARG A 427 -3.58 -11.03 7.70
N LEU A 428 -3.69 -10.38 6.54
CA LEU A 428 -4.97 -9.90 6.00
C LEU A 428 -6.02 -11.02 5.88
N THR A 429 -5.60 -12.27 5.70
CA THR A 429 -6.51 -13.42 5.62
C THR A 429 -7.16 -13.72 6.97
N GLU A 430 -6.43 -13.52 8.07
CA GLU A 430 -6.96 -13.61 9.43
C GLU A 430 -8.02 -12.52 9.64
N ALA A 431 -7.71 -11.27 9.26
CA ALA A 431 -8.66 -10.15 9.30
C ALA A 431 -9.90 -10.40 8.41
N CYS A 432 -9.71 -10.98 7.22
CA CYS A 432 -10.79 -11.35 6.30
C CYS A 432 -11.75 -12.35 6.97
N GLU A 433 -11.23 -13.40 7.61
CA GLU A 433 -12.05 -14.39 8.30
C GLU A 433 -12.84 -13.79 9.47
N LEU A 434 -12.20 -12.95 10.29
CA LEU A 434 -12.88 -12.30 11.41
C LEU A 434 -13.98 -11.34 10.94
N LEU A 435 -13.71 -10.52 9.94
CA LEU A 435 -14.72 -9.62 9.35
C LEU A 435 -15.89 -10.40 8.75
N ALA A 436 -15.62 -11.48 8.02
CA ALA A 436 -16.65 -12.35 7.46
C ALA A 436 -17.57 -12.92 8.55
N LYS A 437 -17.00 -13.41 9.65
CA LYS A 437 -17.74 -13.97 10.79
C LYS A 437 -18.59 -12.95 11.53
N ILE A 438 -18.13 -11.70 11.65
CA ILE A 438 -18.95 -10.65 12.28
C ILE A 438 -20.06 -10.14 11.36
N LEU A 439 -19.81 -10.11 10.04
CA LEU A 439 -20.83 -9.65 9.08
C LEU A 439 -21.89 -10.74 8.80
N PHE A 440 -21.48 -11.99 8.70
CA PHE A 440 -22.33 -13.09 8.24
C PHE A 440 -22.28 -14.28 9.20
N ARG A 441 -22.47 -14.00 10.47
CA ARG A 441 -22.35 -14.96 11.56
C ARG A 441 -23.08 -16.29 11.30
N GLU A 442 -24.30 -16.24 10.76
CA GLU A 442 -25.14 -17.42 10.53
C GLU A 442 -24.49 -18.41 9.55
N GLN A 443 -23.78 -17.91 8.51
CA GLN A 443 -23.10 -18.76 7.52
C GLN A 443 -21.94 -19.56 8.12
N PHE A 444 -21.39 -19.10 9.24
CA PHE A 444 -20.29 -19.76 9.94
C PHE A 444 -20.77 -20.62 11.12
N THR A 445 -21.76 -20.16 11.89
CA THR A 445 -22.26 -20.88 13.07
C THR A 445 -22.97 -22.19 12.73
N ASP A 446 -23.60 -22.29 11.57
CA ASP A 446 -24.19 -23.53 11.07
C ASP A 446 -23.13 -24.61 10.76
N ARG A 447 -21.87 -24.21 10.57
CA ARG A 447 -20.74 -25.09 10.26
C ARG A 447 -20.01 -25.54 11.52
N ASP A 448 -19.73 -24.62 12.44
CA ASP A 448 -19.11 -24.88 13.73
C ASP A 448 -19.65 -23.92 14.80
N PRO A 449 -20.36 -24.40 15.82
CA PRO A 449 -20.82 -23.56 16.94
C PRO A 449 -19.70 -22.85 17.69
N LEU A 450 -18.45 -23.34 17.61
CA LEU A 450 -17.26 -22.68 18.18
C LEU A 450 -16.82 -21.45 17.38
N ASP A 451 -17.38 -21.23 16.19
CA ASP A 451 -17.15 -20.04 15.39
C ASP A 451 -17.90 -18.78 15.88
N ILE A 452 -18.62 -18.89 17.00
CA ILE A 452 -19.28 -17.74 17.63
C ILE A 452 -18.21 -16.85 18.27
N MET A 453 -17.88 -15.78 17.58
CA MET A 453 -16.94 -14.78 18.10
C MET A 453 -17.61 -13.89 19.16
N PRO A 454 -16.86 -13.49 20.22
CA PRO A 454 -17.31 -12.44 21.12
C PRO A 454 -17.33 -11.09 20.41
N LYS A 455 -17.94 -10.09 21.04
CA LYS A 455 -17.99 -8.71 20.52
C LYS A 455 -16.68 -7.93 20.73
N TYR A 456 -15.72 -8.53 21.41
CA TYR A 456 -14.38 -8.00 21.64
C TYR A 456 -13.35 -9.11 21.43
N LEU A 457 -12.23 -8.75 20.82
CA LEU A 457 -11.11 -9.66 20.56
C LEU A 457 -9.81 -8.98 20.98
N GLY A 458 -8.92 -9.79 21.52
CA GLY A 458 -7.57 -9.41 21.93
C GLY A 458 -6.52 -10.29 21.29
N ASN A 459 -5.54 -10.70 22.09
CA ASN A 459 -4.46 -11.60 21.66
C ASN A 459 -4.93 -13.05 21.40
N ASP A 460 -6.09 -13.40 21.88
CA ASP A 460 -6.74 -14.72 21.74
C ASP A 460 -7.53 -14.90 20.43
N TYR A 461 -7.53 -13.89 19.57
CA TYR A 461 -8.34 -13.88 18.34
C TYR A 461 -8.12 -15.11 17.44
N ARG A 462 -6.93 -15.74 17.52
CA ARG A 462 -6.60 -16.94 16.73
C ARG A 462 -7.43 -18.15 17.13
N ASP A 463 -7.97 -18.18 18.34
CA ASP A 463 -8.87 -19.25 18.78
C ASP A 463 -10.16 -19.31 17.94
N TYR A 464 -10.48 -18.22 17.25
CA TYR A 464 -11.65 -18.06 16.39
C TYR A 464 -11.35 -18.25 14.89
N LEU A 465 -10.11 -18.56 14.50
CA LEU A 465 -9.74 -18.82 13.12
C LEU A 465 -9.87 -20.31 12.78
N ARG A 466 -10.45 -20.63 11.62
CA ARG A 466 -10.70 -22.03 11.18
C ARG A 466 -10.28 -22.27 9.73
N TYR A 467 -10.21 -21.22 8.93
CA TYR A 467 -10.05 -21.33 7.48
C TYR A 467 -8.67 -20.93 6.98
N GLN A 468 -7.75 -20.59 7.89
CA GLN A 468 -6.41 -20.20 7.53
C GLN A 468 -5.62 -21.38 6.98
N ARG A 469 -4.99 -21.19 5.85
CA ARG A 469 -4.03 -22.17 5.33
C ARG A 469 -2.68 -21.96 6.01
N VAL A 470 -2.16 -23.03 6.57
CA VAL A 470 -0.79 -23.03 7.10
C VAL A 470 0.16 -22.81 5.94
N LEU A 471 0.96 -21.75 5.99
CA LEU A 471 2.06 -21.54 5.04
C LEU A 471 3.11 -22.62 5.30
N PRO A 472 3.70 -23.19 4.23
CA PRO A 472 4.73 -24.22 4.36
C PRO A 472 5.98 -23.73 5.09
#